data_36de1238898849bbe33ccaa9259855c5
#
_entry.id   36de1238898849bbe33ccaa9259855c5
#
_cell.length_a   1.000
_cell.length_b   1.000
_cell.length_c   1.000
_cell.angle_alpha   90.00
_cell.angle_beta   90.00
_cell.angle_gamma   90.00
#
_symmetry.space_group_name_H-M   'P 1'
#
loop_
_entity.id
_entity.type
_entity.pdbx_description
1 polymer ?
#
loop_
_entity_poly.entity_id
_entity_poly.type
_entity_poly.pdbx_seq_one_letter_code
_entity_poly.pdbx_strand_id
1 'polypeptide(L)'
;NSTATALNQKAIARRFAKEQGTKYEELDLIICHLGGGISIAVHQHGKAIDANNALDGEGPFSPERAGTLPAGQLIDICYSGQFTKDELKKRISGRAGLTAHLGTTDVPAIIKAIEEGDKKAELILDAMIYNVAKAIGGAATVLYGKVDAILLTGGIAYSDYIISRLKKRISFLAPIHVYPGEGEMESL
;
A
#
# COMPACT_ATOMS: atom_id res chain seq x y z
N ASN A 1 0.66 -13.08 11.70
CA ASN A 1 0.61 -11.66 11.29
C ASN A 1 -0.46 -11.36 10.24
N SER A 2 -0.77 -12.27 9.32
CA SER A 2 -1.87 -12.10 8.37
C SER A 2 -3.24 -12.01 9.05
N THR A 3 -3.44 -12.74 10.16
CA THR A 3 -4.68 -12.74 10.93
C THR A 3 -4.92 -11.38 11.61
N ALA A 4 -3.88 -10.77 12.19
CA ALA A 4 -3.99 -9.46 12.84
C ALA A 4 -4.31 -8.35 11.82
N THR A 5 -3.68 -8.36 10.64
CA THR A 5 -3.96 -7.42 9.55
C THR A 5 -5.39 -7.55 9.07
N ALA A 6 -5.88 -8.79 8.87
CA ALA A 6 -7.25 -9.05 8.45
C ALA A 6 -8.27 -8.55 9.49
N LEU A 7 -8.01 -8.75 10.79
CA LEU A 7 -8.86 -8.25 11.86
C LEU A 7 -8.93 -6.72 11.89
N ASN A 8 -7.78 -6.04 11.72
CA ASN A 8 -7.72 -4.59 11.67
C ASN A 8 -8.49 -4.03 10.48
N GLN A 9 -8.38 -4.65 9.32
CA GLN A 9 -9.12 -4.24 8.11
C GLN A 9 -10.63 -4.40 8.32
N LYS A 10 -11.07 -5.50 8.92
CA LYS A 10 -12.49 -5.70 9.22
C LYS A 10 -13.01 -4.68 10.22
N ALA A 11 -12.21 -4.32 11.23
CA ALA A 11 -12.59 -3.29 12.20
C ALA A 11 -12.82 -1.94 11.51
N ILE A 12 -11.93 -1.53 10.61
CA ILE A 12 -12.08 -0.29 9.83
C ILE A 12 -13.28 -0.38 8.90
N ALA A 13 -13.50 -1.50 8.25
CA ALA A 13 -14.65 -1.72 7.38
C ALA A 13 -15.97 -1.62 8.16
N ARG A 14 -16.04 -2.16 9.36
CA ARG A 14 -17.22 -2.05 10.22
C ARG A 14 -17.45 -0.63 10.71
N ARG A 15 -16.39 0.09 11.04
CA ARG A 15 -16.48 1.51 11.41
C ARG A 15 -17.06 2.32 10.25
N PHE A 16 -16.54 2.15 9.05
CA PHE A 16 -17.06 2.80 7.85
C PHE A 16 -18.54 2.46 7.62
N ALA A 17 -18.90 1.18 7.69
CA ALA A 17 -20.29 0.73 7.52
C ALA A 17 -21.22 1.42 8.52
N LYS A 18 -20.83 1.50 9.79
CA LYS A 18 -21.61 2.16 10.84
C LYS A 18 -21.79 3.65 10.55
N GLU A 19 -20.73 4.32 10.10
CA GLU A 19 -20.78 5.74 9.73
C GLU A 19 -21.73 6.00 8.55
N GLN A 20 -21.86 5.02 7.65
CA GLN A 20 -22.75 5.10 6.48
C GLN A 20 -24.16 4.56 6.76
N GLY A 21 -24.46 4.10 7.97
CA GLY A 21 -25.76 3.55 8.33
C GLY A 21 -26.06 2.18 7.69
N THR A 22 -25.05 1.40 7.40
CA THR A 22 -25.17 0.07 6.81
C THR A 22 -24.33 -0.96 7.59
N LYS A 23 -24.24 -2.18 7.06
CA LYS A 23 -23.48 -3.27 7.65
C LYS A 23 -22.30 -3.63 6.75
N TYR A 24 -21.19 -4.03 7.35
CA TYR A 24 -20.01 -4.49 6.63
C TYR A 24 -20.34 -5.61 5.64
N GLU A 25 -21.23 -6.53 6.03
CA GLU A 25 -21.67 -7.66 5.20
C GLU A 25 -22.42 -7.26 3.94
N GLU A 26 -22.83 -6.01 3.81
CA GLU A 26 -23.55 -5.48 2.64
C GLU A 26 -22.65 -4.68 1.70
N LEU A 27 -21.36 -4.55 2.03
CA LEU A 27 -20.44 -3.67 1.30
C LEU A 27 -19.38 -4.43 0.50
N ASP A 28 -19.02 -3.84 -0.62
CA ASP A 28 -17.90 -4.21 -1.46
C ASP A 28 -16.84 -3.10 -1.37
N LEU A 29 -15.71 -3.41 -0.72
CA LEU A 29 -14.70 -2.42 -0.36
C LEU A 29 -13.32 -2.80 -0.88
N ILE A 30 -12.53 -1.78 -1.19
CA ILE A 30 -11.08 -1.92 -1.32
C ILE A 30 -10.47 -1.22 -0.13
N ILE A 31 -9.61 -1.92 0.64
CA ILE A 31 -8.93 -1.37 1.79
C ILE A 31 -7.43 -1.38 1.52
N CYS A 32 -6.84 -0.18 1.49
CA CYS A 32 -5.42 0.01 1.26
C CYS A 32 -4.76 0.51 2.55
N HIS A 33 -3.89 -0.31 3.11
CA HIS A 33 -3.07 0.07 4.26
C HIS A 33 -1.73 0.61 3.78
N LEU A 34 -1.44 1.87 4.12
CA LEU A 34 -0.24 2.60 3.72
C LEU A 34 0.69 2.75 4.93
N GLY A 35 1.58 1.79 5.10
CA GLY A 35 2.58 1.77 6.17
C GLY A 35 3.97 1.50 5.64
N GLY A 36 4.85 0.94 6.46
CA GLY A 36 6.18 0.49 6.03
C GLY A 36 6.13 -0.54 4.91
N GLY A 37 5.11 -1.40 4.93
CA GLY A 37 4.62 -2.19 3.80
C GLY A 37 3.27 -1.65 3.34
N ILE A 38 2.89 -1.94 2.10
CA ILE A 38 1.60 -1.51 1.55
C ILE A 38 0.78 -2.74 1.16
N SER A 39 -0.41 -2.85 1.74
CA SER A 39 -1.34 -3.92 1.44
C SER A 39 -2.61 -3.36 0.81
N ILE A 40 -3.13 -4.08 -0.18
CA ILE A 40 -4.38 -3.76 -0.85
C ILE A 40 -5.24 -5.01 -0.81
N ALA A 41 -6.40 -4.89 -0.17
CA ALA A 41 -7.31 -6.00 0.02
C ALA A 41 -8.69 -5.67 -0.54
N VAL A 42 -9.34 -6.70 -1.08
CA VAL A 42 -10.72 -6.61 -1.55
C VAL A 42 -11.62 -7.35 -0.57
N HIS A 43 -12.63 -6.64 -0.09
CA HIS A 43 -13.64 -7.18 0.80
C HIS A 43 -14.98 -7.20 0.09
N GLN A 44 -15.60 -8.36 0.02
CA GLN A 44 -16.91 -8.54 -0.60
C GLN A 44 -17.87 -9.18 0.39
N HIS A 45 -18.93 -8.46 0.74
CA HIS A 45 -20.00 -8.94 1.61
C HIS A 45 -19.48 -9.61 2.89
N GLY A 46 -18.60 -8.91 3.61
CA GLY A 46 -18.06 -9.37 4.89
C GLY A 46 -16.90 -10.34 4.79
N LYS A 47 -16.34 -10.56 3.61
CA LYS A 47 -15.20 -11.47 3.41
C LYS A 47 -14.05 -10.79 2.68
N ALA A 48 -12.85 -10.95 3.18
CA ALA A 48 -11.64 -10.60 2.45
C ALA A 48 -11.39 -11.68 1.38
N ILE A 49 -11.57 -11.34 0.11
CA ILE A 49 -11.49 -12.30 -1.00
C ILE A 49 -10.21 -12.20 -1.81
N ASP A 50 -9.47 -11.11 -1.67
CA ASP A 50 -8.20 -10.91 -2.36
C ASP A 50 -7.31 -9.97 -1.56
N ALA A 51 -6.00 -10.20 -1.59
CA ALA A 51 -4.99 -9.34 -0.99
C ALA A 51 -3.62 -9.66 -1.59
N ASN A 52 -2.73 -8.67 -1.66
CA ASN A 52 -1.35 -8.90 -2.06
C ASN A 52 -0.50 -9.43 -0.91
N ASN A 53 0.46 -10.29 -1.21
CA ASN A 53 1.47 -10.74 -0.24
C ASN A 53 2.64 -9.74 -0.22
N ALA A 54 2.44 -8.62 0.44
CA ALA A 54 3.42 -7.55 0.49
C ALA A 54 4.74 -7.97 1.16
N LEU A 55 4.67 -8.91 2.10
CA LEU A 55 5.85 -9.38 2.84
C LEU A 55 6.84 -10.12 1.92
N ASP A 56 6.33 -10.89 0.96
CA ASP A 56 7.15 -11.67 0.03
C ASP A 56 7.38 -10.98 -1.32
N GLY A 57 7.03 -9.70 -1.45
CA GLY A 57 7.37 -8.90 -2.61
C GLY A 57 6.29 -8.80 -3.68
N GLU A 58 5.03 -8.96 -3.29
CA GLU A 58 3.90 -8.77 -4.20
C GLU A 58 3.23 -7.41 -3.99
N GLY A 59 2.97 -6.70 -5.08
CA GLY A 59 2.27 -5.43 -5.04
C GLY A 59 3.17 -4.21 -5.24
N PRO A 60 2.69 -3.01 -4.88
CA PRO A 60 3.47 -1.79 -5.04
C PRO A 60 4.70 -1.79 -4.13
N PHE A 61 5.76 -1.10 -4.55
CA PHE A 61 6.85 -0.88 -3.61
C PHE A 61 6.42 0.14 -2.53
N SER A 62 7.09 0.07 -1.41
CA SER A 62 6.70 0.79 -0.20
C SER A 62 7.92 1.45 0.46
N PRO A 63 7.78 2.12 1.59
CA PRO A 63 8.94 2.64 2.31
C PRO A 63 10.06 1.63 2.56
N GLU A 64 9.74 0.36 2.81
CA GLU A 64 10.73 -0.66 3.20
C GLU A 64 10.80 -1.85 2.25
N ARG A 65 9.90 -1.98 1.28
CA ARG A 65 9.76 -3.18 0.45
C ARG A 65 9.87 -2.86 -1.04
N ALA A 66 10.47 -3.79 -1.79
CA ALA A 66 10.71 -3.63 -3.22
C ALA A 66 9.43 -3.69 -4.07
N GLY A 67 8.41 -4.40 -3.60
CA GLY A 67 7.23 -4.69 -4.39
C GLY A 67 7.50 -5.73 -5.49
N THR A 68 6.60 -5.79 -6.45
CA THR A 68 6.71 -6.73 -7.58
C THR A 68 7.91 -6.40 -8.45
N LEU A 69 8.73 -7.40 -8.72
CA LEU A 69 9.94 -7.29 -9.56
C LEU A 69 9.80 -8.14 -10.81
N PRO A 70 10.44 -7.73 -11.93
CA PRO A 70 10.49 -8.57 -13.12
C PRO A 70 11.22 -9.89 -12.82
N ALA A 71 10.55 -11.02 -13.02
CA ALA A 71 11.06 -12.33 -12.63
C ALA A 71 12.40 -12.67 -13.29
N GLY A 72 12.57 -12.38 -14.58
CA GLY A 72 13.81 -12.67 -15.30
C GLY A 72 15.02 -11.93 -14.74
N GLN A 73 14.85 -10.65 -14.43
CA GLN A 73 15.92 -9.86 -13.81
C GLN A 73 16.25 -10.34 -12.41
N LEU A 74 15.25 -10.77 -11.64
CA LEU A 74 15.48 -11.32 -10.31
C LEU A 74 16.27 -12.62 -10.39
N ILE A 75 15.96 -13.50 -11.34
CA ILE A 75 16.71 -14.73 -11.57
C ILE A 75 18.17 -14.42 -11.90
N ASP A 76 18.43 -13.46 -12.80
CA ASP A 76 19.78 -13.05 -13.15
C ASP A 76 20.58 -12.60 -11.92
N ILE A 77 19.96 -11.83 -11.04
CA ILE A 77 20.60 -11.39 -9.79
C ILE A 77 20.85 -12.57 -8.85
N CYS A 78 19.90 -13.49 -8.71
CA CYS A 78 20.04 -14.68 -7.87
C CYS A 78 21.24 -15.56 -8.28
N TYR A 79 21.50 -15.66 -9.58
CA TYR A 79 22.59 -16.50 -10.10
C TYR A 79 23.86 -15.71 -10.41
N SER A 80 23.91 -14.42 -10.12
CA SER A 80 25.08 -13.57 -10.40
C SER A 80 26.28 -13.82 -9.47
N GLY A 81 26.05 -14.45 -8.32
CA GLY A 81 27.07 -14.60 -7.27
C GLY A 81 27.36 -13.32 -6.48
N GLN A 82 26.65 -12.21 -6.76
CA GLN A 82 26.87 -10.94 -6.08
C GLN A 82 26.28 -10.88 -4.67
N PHE A 83 25.24 -11.66 -4.40
CA PHE A 83 24.51 -11.63 -3.14
C PHE A 83 24.21 -13.03 -2.63
N THR A 84 24.20 -13.18 -1.31
CA THR A 84 23.63 -14.38 -0.67
C THR A 84 22.10 -14.32 -0.71
N LYS A 85 21.47 -15.46 -0.47
CA LYS A 85 19.99 -15.52 -0.35
C LYS A 85 19.47 -14.58 0.72
N ASP A 86 20.12 -14.54 1.89
CA ASP A 86 19.70 -13.68 3.00
C ASP A 86 19.85 -12.20 2.67
N GLU A 87 20.92 -11.81 1.97
CA GLU A 87 21.10 -10.44 1.50
C GLU A 87 20.01 -10.02 0.53
N LEU A 88 19.64 -10.91 -0.43
CA LEU A 88 18.57 -10.63 -1.37
C LEU A 88 17.20 -10.54 -0.68
N LYS A 89 16.93 -11.40 0.29
CA LYS A 89 15.69 -11.32 1.09
C LYS A 89 15.56 -9.96 1.77
N LYS A 90 16.64 -9.41 2.31
CA LYS A 90 16.65 -8.07 2.92
C LYS A 90 16.44 -6.96 1.90
N ARG A 91 16.89 -7.14 0.66
CA ARG A 91 16.66 -6.19 -0.45
C ARG A 91 15.25 -6.25 -1.00
N ILE A 92 14.49 -7.29 -0.69
CA ILE A 92 13.07 -7.39 -1.00
C ILE A 92 12.22 -6.79 0.12
N SER A 93 12.60 -7.02 1.37
CA SER A 93 11.86 -6.56 2.56
C SER A 93 12.80 -6.08 3.65
N GLY A 94 12.66 -4.83 4.05
CA GLY A 94 13.43 -4.19 5.12
C GLY A 94 14.40 -3.12 4.61
N ARG A 95 15.20 -3.42 3.59
CA ARG A 95 16.18 -2.48 2.99
C ARG A 95 15.88 -2.21 1.52
N ALA A 96 14.61 -2.14 1.18
CA ALA A 96 14.13 -1.96 -0.17
C ALA A 96 13.24 -0.71 -0.26
N GLY A 97 12.58 -0.49 -1.38
CA GLY A 97 11.64 0.61 -1.56
C GLY A 97 12.27 1.98 -1.37
N LEU A 98 11.59 2.88 -0.66
CA LEU A 98 12.10 4.23 -0.42
C LEU A 98 13.44 4.21 0.30
N THR A 99 13.65 3.27 1.23
CA THR A 99 14.92 3.11 1.94
C THR A 99 16.08 2.88 0.97
N ALA A 100 15.89 1.99 0.00
CA ALA A 100 16.93 1.69 -0.99
C ALA A 100 17.21 2.87 -1.93
N HIS A 101 16.16 3.57 -2.35
CA HIS A 101 16.28 4.67 -3.32
C HIS A 101 16.68 6.00 -2.69
N LEU A 102 16.19 6.31 -1.49
CA LEU A 102 16.31 7.62 -0.86
C LEU A 102 17.03 7.60 0.50
N GLY A 103 17.38 6.42 1.01
CA GLY A 103 18.09 6.26 2.29
C GLY A 103 17.25 6.52 3.52
N THR A 104 15.94 6.68 3.39
CA THR A 104 15.04 6.98 4.51
C THR A 104 13.62 6.48 4.26
N THR A 105 12.89 6.20 5.34
CA THR A 105 11.45 5.92 5.34
C THR A 105 10.64 7.11 5.85
N ASP A 106 11.31 8.19 6.22
CA ASP A 106 10.66 9.40 6.77
C ASP A 106 9.96 10.17 5.66
N VAL A 107 8.70 9.87 5.44
CA VAL A 107 7.89 10.51 4.39
C VAL A 107 7.81 12.03 4.56
N PRO A 108 7.57 12.60 5.76
CA PRO A 108 7.62 14.05 5.94
C PRO A 108 8.95 14.68 5.51
N ALA A 109 10.08 14.04 5.81
CA ALA A 109 11.40 14.53 5.40
C ALA A 109 11.59 14.46 3.88
N ILE A 110 11.09 13.39 3.24
CA ILE A 110 11.11 13.24 1.78
C ILE A 110 10.30 14.36 1.12
N ILE A 111 9.11 14.65 1.63
CA ILE A 111 8.25 15.70 1.10
C ILE A 111 8.90 17.08 1.25
N LYS A 112 9.54 17.33 2.39
CA LYS A 112 10.29 18.56 2.60
C LYS A 112 11.42 18.71 1.57
N ALA A 113 12.15 17.63 1.30
CA ALA A 113 13.20 17.65 0.28
C ALA A 113 12.63 17.94 -1.12
N ILE A 114 11.46 17.39 -1.46
CA ILE A 114 10.77 17.67 -2.72
C ILE A 114 10.41 19.16 -2.82
N GLU A 115 9.88 19.75 -1.75
CA GLU A 115 9.54 21.17 -1.69
C GLU A 115 10.76 22.06 -1.84
N GLU A 116 11.93 21.57 -1.44
CA GLU A 116 13.22 22.24 -1.59
C GLU A 116 13.90 21.99 -2.95
N GLY A 117 13.25 21.23 -3.84
CA GLY A 117 13.72 21.01 -5.22
C GLY A 117 14.40 19.68 -5.49
N ASP A 118 14.30 18.70 -4.61
CA ASP A 118 14.87 17.36 -4.81
C ASP A 118 14.03 16.57 -5.84
N LYS A 119 14.50 16.58 -7.10
CA LYS A 119 13.81 15.94 -8.22
C LYS A 119 13.85 14.41 -8.17
N LYS A 120 14.90 13.82 -7.61
CA LYS A 120 14.98 12.36 -7.44
C LYS A 120 13.95 11.90 -6.43
N ALA A 121 13.85 12.58 -5.29
CA ALA A 121 12.85 12.26 -4.27
C ALA A 121 11.43 12.38 -4.83
N GLU A 122 11.14 13.41 -5.60
CA GLU A 122 9.86 13.61 -6.27
C GLU A 122 9.53 12.43 -7.19
N LEU A 123 10.46 12.06 -8.07
CA LEU A 123 10.27 10.95 -9.01
C LEU A 123 10.00 9.62 -8.28
N ILE A 124 10.77 9.32 -7.26
CA ILE A 124 10.65 8.05 -6.52
C ILE A 124 9.33 8.01 -5.73
N LEU A 125 8.97 9.09 -5.05
CA LEU A 125 7.71 9.13 -4.30
C LEU A 125 6.50 9.07 -5.25
N ASP A 126 6.54 9.78 -6.36
CA ASP A 126 5.49 9.73 -7.38
C ASP A 126 5.37 8.31 -7.99
N ALA A 127 6.48 7.63 -8.19
CA ALA A 127 6.48 6.25 -8.67
C ALA A 127 5.80 5.29 -7.66
N MET A 128 6.02 5.48 -6.36
CA MET A 128 5.34 4.71 -5.32
C MET A 128 3.82 4.95 -5.38
N ILE A 129 3.40 6.21 -5.43
CA ILE A 129 1.98 6.58 -5.52
C ILE A 129 1.34 5.99 -6.78
N TYR A 130 2.03 6.08 -7.91
CA TYR A 130 1.61 5.50 -9.18
C TYR A 130 1.38 3.98 -9.07
N ASN A 131 2.32 3.27 -8.46
CA ASN A 131 2.20 1.82 -8.27
C ASN A 131 1.03 1.46 -7.34
N VAL A 132 0.81 2.23 -6.28
CA VAL A 132 -0.35 2.03 -5.40
C VAL A 132 -1.65 2.22 -6.16
N ALA A 133 -1.74 3.29 -6.95
CA ALA A 133 -2.93 3.57 -7.76
C ALA A 133 -3.24 2.44 -8.74
N LYS A 134 -2.23 1.94 -9.45
CA LYS A 134 -2.38 0.81 -10.38
C LYS A 134 -2.89 -0.45 -9.67
N ALA A 135 -2.34 -0.74 -8.50
CA ALA A 135 -2.73 -1.91 -7.72
C ALA A 135 -4.20 -1.79 -7.23
N ILE A 136 -4.62 -0.60 -6.82
CA ILE A 136 -6.03 -0.34 -6.45
C ILE A 136 -6.93 -0.51 -7.66
N GLY A 137 -6.53 0.01 -8.82
CA GLY A 137 -7.27 -0.16 -10.06
C GLY A 137 -7.42 -1.62 -10.47
N GLY A 138 -6.34 -2.39 -10.35
CA GLY A 138 -6.39 -3.83 -10.55
C GLY A 138 -7.33 -4.53 -9.58
N ALA A 139 -7.29 -4.16 -8.31
CA ALA A 139 -8.18 -4.70 -7.28
C ALA A 139 -9.66 -4.42 -7.58
N ALA A 140 -9.98 -3.27 -8.16
CA ALA A 140 -11.34 -2.91 -8.53
C ALA A 140 -11.95 -3.90 -9.55
N THR A 141 -11.13 -4.51 -10.39
CA THR A 141 -11.61 -5.49 -11.36
C THR A 141 -12.11 -6.78 -10.71
N VAL A 142 -11.62 -7.11 -9.53
CA VAL A 142 -12.11 -8.26 -8.74
C VAL A 142 -13.60 -8.10 -8.43
N LEU A 143 -14.04 -6.85 -8.27
CA LEU A 143 -15.43 -6.49 -8.00
C LEU A 143 -16.19 -6.03 -9.27
N TYR A 144 -15.65 -6.27 -10.45
CA TYR A 144 -16.22 -5.80 -11.73
C TYR A 144 -16.41 -4.27 -11.77
N GLY A 145 -15.56 -3.54 -11.06
CA GLY A 145 -15.67 -2.08 -10.92
C GLY A 145 -16.80 -1.60 -10.01
N LYS A 146 -17.53 -2.51 -9.39
CA LYS A 146 -18.64 -2.20 -8.48
C LYS A 146 -18.11 -2.08 -7.05
N VAL A 147 -17.46 -0.99 -6.76
CA VAL A 147 -16.81 -0.70 -5.48
C VAL A 147 -17.63 0.34 -4.73
N ASP A 148 -18.09 0.02 -3.52
CA ASP A 148 -18.84 0.96 -2.70
C ASP A 148 -17.96 2.06 -2.15
N ALA A 149 -16.74 1.74 -1.73
CA ALA A 149 -15.76 2.71 -1.25
C ALA A 149 -14.34 2.15 -1.28
N ILE A 150 -13.37 3.06 -1.32
CA ILE A 150 -11.95 2.79 -1.12
C ILE A 150 -11.57 3.40 0.22
N LEU A 151 -11.05 2.58 1.14
CA LEU A 151 -10.60 3.03 2.46
C LEU A 151 -9.08 3.05 2.50
N LEU A 152 -8.51 4.22 2.80
CA LEU A 152 -7.08 4.42 2.92
C LEU A 152 -6.70 4.54 4.39
N THR A 153 -5.79 3.70 4.86
CA THR A 153 -5.41 3.61 6.27
C THR A 153 -3.89 3.66 6.44
N GLY A 154 -3.43 3.57 7.66
CA GLY A 154 -2.00 3.53 7.99
C GLY A 154 -1.38 4.89 8.21
N GLY A 155 -0.10 4.90 8.64
CA GLY A 155 0.60 6.13 9.02
C GLY A 155 0.86 7.08 7.86
N ILE A 156 1.09 6.56 6.65
CA ILE A 156 1.28 7.39 5.45
C ILE A 156 0.01 8.17 5.09
N ALA A 157 -1.15 7.67 5.47
CA ALA A 157 -2.43 8.34 5.19
C ALA A 157 -2.58 9.70 5.90
N TYR A 158 -1.70 10.05 6.83
CA TYR A 158 -1.59 11.41 7.36
C TYR A 158 -1.05 12.42 6.35
N SER A 159 -0.39 11.96 5.29
CA SER A 159 0.25 12.84 4.30
C SER A 159 -0.76 13.35 3.28
N ASP A 160 -1.11 14.62 3.33
CA ASP A 160 -1.96 15.27 2.33
C ASP A 160 -1.30 15.24 0.94
N TYR A 161 0.01 15.35 0.87
CA TYR A 161 0.77 15.26 -0.38
C TYR A 161 0.50 13.94 -1.09
N ILE A 162 0.63 12.82 -0.37
CA ILE A 162 0.42 11.49 -0.94
C ILE A 162 -1.06 11.25 -1.24
N ILE A 163 -1.94 11.53 -0.27
CA ILE A 163 -3.37 11.28 -0.42
C ILE A 163 -3.98 12.08 -1.57
N SER A 164 -3.63 13.36 -1.72
CA SER A 164 -4.17 14.18 -2.81
C SER A 164 -3.75 13.67 -4.18
N ARG A 165 -2.51 13.22 -4.31
CA ARG A 165 -1.98 12.66 -5.57
C ARG A 165 -2.56 11.30 -5.88
N LEU A 166 -2.74 10.47 -4.87
CA LEU A 166 -3.38 9.18 -5.02
C LEU A 166 -4.85 9.34 -5.44
N LYS A 167 -5.58 10.25 -4.80
CA LYS A 167 -6.98 10.55 -5.15
C LYS A 167 -7.15 10.96 -6.61
N LYS A 168 -6.23 11.75 -7.16
CA LYS A 168 -6.29 12.14 -8.58
C LYS A 168 -6.33 10.94 -9.52
N ARG A 169 -5.67 9.83 -9.13
CA ARG A 169 -5.57 8.64 -9.97
C ARG A 169 -6.72 7.65 -9.78
N ILE A 170 -7.34 7.62 -8.61
CA ILE A 170 -8.31 6.57 -8.24
C ILE A 170 -9.71 7.08 -7.94
N SER A 171 -9.95 8.39 -7.90
CA SER A 171 -11.27 8.95 -7.56
C SER A 171 -12.39 8.55 -8.51
N PHE A 172 -12.04 8.17 -9.75
CA PHE A 172 -13.04 7.69 -10.72
C PHE A 172 -13.56 6.28 -10.38
N LEU A 173 -12.88 5.53 -9.53
CA LEU A 173 -13.25 4.15 -9.20
C LEU A 173 -14.37 4.06 -8.17
N ALA A 174 -14.32 4.88 -7.13
CA ALA A 174 -15.28 4.88 -6.03
C ALA A 174 -15.01 6.05 -5.08
N PRO A 175 -15.97 6.39 -4.18
CA PRO A 175 -15.69 7.32 -3.09
C PRO A 175 -14.53 6.86 -2.22
N ILE A 176 -13.70 7.82 -1.79
CA ILE A 176 -12.51 7.54 -1.01
C ILE A 176 -12.69 8.09 0.41
N HIS A 177 -12.44 7.25 1.40
CA HIS A 177 -12.47 7.63 2.82
C HIS A 177 -11.12 7.34 3.45
N VAL A 178 -10.60 8.29 4.22
CA VAL A 178 -9.26 8.21 4.80
C VAL A 178 -9.36 8.07 6.30
N TYR A 179 -8.69 7.05 6.85
CA TYR A 179 -8.59 6.77 8.28
C TYR A 179 -7.11 6.76 8.67
N PRO A 180 -6.47 7.96 8.81
CA PRO A 180 -5.04 8.05 9.03
C PRO A 180 -4.63 7.37 10.33
N GLY A 181 -3.54 6.58 10.27
CA GLY A 181 -2.99 5.88 11.42
C GLY A 181 -3.76 4.65 11.88
N GLU A 182 -4.99 4.45 11.39
CA GLU A 182 -5.76 3.26 11.75
C GLU A 182 -5.27 2.04 10.99
N GLY A 183 -5.44 0.86 11.59
CA GLY A 183 -4.95 -0.39 11.03
C GLY A 183 -3.46 -0.61 11.30
N GLU A 184 -2.78 0.30 11.96
CA GLU A 184 -1.46 0.03 12.52
C GLU A 184 -1.64 -0.76 13.81
N MET A 185 -0.88 -1.85 13.93
CA MET A 185 -0.80 -2.54 15.21
C MET A 185 -0.12 -1.58 16.19
N GLU A 186 -0.81 -1.22 17.26
CA GLU A 186 -0.13 -0.68 18.41
C GLU A 186 0.91 -1.72 18.83
N SER A 187 2.16 -1.35 18.68
CA SER A 187 3.26 -2.12 19.22
C SER A 187 3.19 -1.98 20.73
N LEU A 188 2.45 -2.89 21.32
CA LEU A 188 2.55 -3.12 22.75
C LEU A 188 3.80 -3.93 23.05
#